data_43989f986fb78673fc4d44f9825e26aa
#
_entry.id   43989f986fb78673fc4d44f9825e26aa
#
_cell.length_a   1.000
_cell.length_b   1.000
_cell.length_c   1.000
_cell.angle_alpha   90.00
_cell.angle_beta   90.00
_cell.angle_gamma   90.00
#
_symmetry.space_group_name_H-M   'P 1'
#
loop_
_entity.id
_entity.type
_entity.pdbx_description
1 polymer ?
#
loop_
_entity_poly.entity_id
_entity_poly.type
_entity_poly.pdbx_seq_one_letter_code
_entity_poly.pdbx_strand_id
1 'polypeptide(L)'
;MIRRIIQIDQEKCNGCGACAAACHEDAIAMVDGKARLMRDDYCDGLGDCLPTCPTGAITFVEREAAAYDEQAVMENKQRKMQKEGMTLPCGCPGSQSRNIQHQDAPAVETRQAQQVSRLSQWPVQIKLVPMNAPYFDGARLLIAADCTAYTYAAFHERFIKGHITLVGCPKLDSVDYAEKLTEIIRSNDIKSVTVVRMEVPCCGGLELAAKKALQQSGKFIPWQVVTVTVDGRLVEE
;
A
#
# COMPACT_ATOMS: atom_id res chain seq x y z
N MET A 1 -21.31 -2.18 20.64
CA MET A 1 -20.03 -2.54 21.28
C MET A 1 -19.18 -1.30 21.49
N ILE A 2 -18.34 -1.26 22.54
CA ILE A 2 -17.41 -0.15 22.73
C ILE A 2 -16.30 -0.30 21.69
N ARG A 3 -16.06 0.74 20.89
CA ARG A 3 -14.99 0.76 19.89
C ARG A 3 -14.49 2.17 19.63
N ARG A 4 -13.30 2.28 19.09
CA ARG A 4 -12.69 3.54 18.64
C ARG A 4 -13.36 4.00 17.36
N ILE A 5 -13.86 5.24 17.35
CA ILE A 5 -14.53 5.86 16.23
C ILE A 5 -14.16 7.34 16.16
N ILE A 6 -14.30 7.97 15.01
CA ILE A 6 -14.05 9.41 14.90
C ILE A 6 -15.20 10.21 15.49
N GLN A 7 -14.85 11.38 16.06
CA GLN A 7 -15.76 12.45 16.41
C GLN A 7 -15.32 13.75 15.76
N ILE A 8 -16.27 14.51 15.22
CA ILE A 8 -16.01 15.78 14.54
C ILE A 8 -16.59 16.91 15.38
N ASP A 9 -15.71 17.78 15.85
CA ASP A 9 -16.07 19.00 16.57
C ASP A 9 -16.63 20.02 15.56
N GLN A 10 -17.92 20.30 15.69
CA GLN A 10 -18.63 21.19 14.76
C GLN A 10 -18.22 22.65 14.89
N GLU A 11 -17.71 23.07 16.07
CA GLU A 11 -17.26 24.46 16.28
C GLU A 11 -15.90 24.69 15.60
N LYS A 12 -14.99 23.70 15.70
CA LYS A 12 -13.67 23.75 15.05
C LYS A 12 -13.70 23.48 13.56
N CYS A 13 -14.73 22.82 13.07
CA CYS A 13 -14.84 22.49 11.64
C CYS A 13 -15.04 23.76 10.81
N ASN A 14 -14.15 24.03 9.88
CA ASN A 14 -14.24 25.17 8.94
C ASN A 14 -14.97 24.85 7.62
N GLY A 15 -15.44 23.61 7.43
CA GLY A 15 -16.19 23.21 6.24
C GLY A 15 -15.35 22.95 4.98
N CYS A 16 -14.04 22.74 5.09
CA CYS A 16 -13.16 22.57 3.92
C CYS A 16 -13.39 21.29 3.12
N GLY A 17 -14.06 20.28 3.66
CA GLY A 17 -14.39 19.02 2.99
C GLY A 17 -13.24 18.01 2.84
N ALA A 18 -12.02 18.36 3.24
CA ALA A 18 -10.85 17.50 3.06
C ALA A 18 -11.00 16.12 3.70
N CYS A 19 -11.61 16.06 4.88
CA CYS A 19 -11.87 14.79 5.59
C CYS A 19 -12.91 13.92 4.89
N ALA A 20 -13.92 14.52 4.26
CA ALA A 20 -14.91 13.78 3.48
C ALA A 20 -14.28 13.18 2.21
N ALA A 21 -13.38 13.93 1.56
CA ALA A 21 -12.62 13.44 0.40
C ALA A 21 -11.62 12.33 0.76
N ALA A 22 -11.05 12.39 1.96
CA ALA A 22 -10.09 11.39 2.45
C ALA A 22 -10.74 10.13 3.07
N CYS A 23 -12.04 10.14 3.31
CA CYS A 23 -12.74 9.00 3.89
C CYS A 23 -12.99 7.94 2.82
N HIS A 24 -12.21 6.86 2.87
CA HIS A 24 -12.35 5.75 1.93
C HIS A 24 -13.70 5.04 2.05
N GLU A 25 -14.34 5.10 3.23
CA GLU A 25 -15.61 4.42 3.50
C GLU A 25 -16.84 5.30 3.27
N ASP A 26 -16.62 6.55 2.80
CA ASP A 26 -17.74 7.49 2.55
C ASP A 26 -18.60 7.73 3.82
N ALA A 27 -17.99 7.53 4.99
CA ALA A 27 -18.65 7.68 6.28
C ALA A 27 -18.88 9.14 6.66
N ILE A 28 -18.12 10.07 6.07
CA ILE A 28 -18.20 11.51 6.33
C ILE A 28 -18.89 12.20 5.17
N ALA A 29 -19.89 13.03 5.47
CA ALA A 29 -20.52 13.91 4.48
C ALA A 29 -20.52 15.36 4.95
N MET A 30 -20.65 16.27 3.97
CA MET A 30 -20.85 17.70 4.24
C MET A 30 -22.34 17.98 4.42
N VAL A 31 -22.72 18.47 5.59
CA VAL A 31 -24.10 18.84 5.94
C VAL A 31 -24.08 20.27 6.48
N ASP A 32 -24.84 21.15 5.88
CA ASP A 32 -24.92 22.57 6.25
C ASP A 32 -23.52 23.26 6.30
N GLY A 33 -22.64 22.91 5.37
CA GLY A 33 -21.27 23.44 5.29
C GLY A 33 -20.29 22.89 6.32
N LYS A 34 -20.65 21.87 7.07
CA LYS A 34 -19.82 21.23 8.10
C LYS A 34 -19.70 19.73 7.83
N ALA A 35 -18.54 19.15 8.15
CA ALA A 35 -18.35 17.71 8.06
C ALA A 35 -19.09 16.99 9.20
N ARG A 36 -19.77 15.90 8.89
CA ARG A 36 -20.45 15.03 9.87
C ARG A 36 -20.20 13.56 9.57
N LEU A 37 -20.02 12.77 10.63
CA LEU A 37 -20.09 11.32 10.52
C LEU A 37 -21.55 10.92 10.34
N MET A 38 -21.87 10.27 9.23
CA MET A 38 -23.25 9.97 8.85
C MET A 38 -23.81 8.75 9.56
N ARG A 39 -22.98 7.73 9.72
CA ARG A 39 -23.32 6.49 10.41
C ARG A 39 -22.08 5.91 11.07
N ASP A 40 -22.26 5.34 12.26
CA ASP A 40 -21.17 4.75 13.02
C ASP A 40 -20.61 3.50 12.34
N ASP A 41 -21.49 2.67 11.79
CA ASP A 41 -21.16 1.41 11.12
C ASP A 41 -20.44 1.61 9.77
N TYR A 42 -20.39 2.82 9.24
CA TYR A 42 -19.60 3.14 8.05
C TYR A 42 -18.14 3.50 8.37
N CYS A 43 -17.85 3.91 9.60
CA CYS A 43 -16.49 4.26 9.98
C CYS A 43 -15.71 3.01 10.39
N ASP A 44 -14.61 2.70 9.69
CA ASP A 44 -13.70 1.59 10.01
C ASP A 44 -12.82 1.85 11.25
N GLY A 45 -12.66 3.13 11.65
CA GLY A 45 -11.82 3.54 12.78
C GLY A 45 -10.32 3.63 12.46
N LEU A 46 -9.92 3.56 11.18
CA LEU A 46 -8.51 3.68 10.77
C LEU A 46 -8.00 5.12 10.90
N GLY A 47 -8.85 6.12 10.61
CA GLY A 47 -8.54 7.52 10.88
C GLY A 47 -7.77 8.25 9.79
N ASP A 48 -7.82 7.82 8.55
CA ASP A 48 -7.21 8.48 7.39
C ASP A 48 -7.68 9.94 7.21
N CYS A 49 -8.85 10.26 7.74
CA CYS A 49 -9.40 11.61 7.77
C CYS A 49 -8.75 12.56 8.78
N LEU A 50 -8.04 12.07 9.82
CA LEU A 50 -7.47 12.90 10.87
C LEU A 50 -6.36 13.82 10.37
N PRO A 51 -5.32 13.30 9.66
CA PRO A 51 -4.20 14.12 9.21
C PRO A 51 -4.60 15.16 8.15
N THR A 52 -5.76 14.97 7.49
CA THR A 52 -6.25 15.89 6.45
C THR A 52 -7.01 17.08 7.01
N CYS A 53 -7.35 17.08 8.30
CA CYS A 53 -8.10 18.17 8.92
C CYS A 53 -7.19 19.32 9.32
N PRO A 54 -7.24 20.50 8.64
CA PRO A 54 -6.34 21.62 8.91
C PRO A 54 -6.62 22.30 10.26
N THR A 55 -7.83 22.12 10.81
CA THR A 55 -8.24 22.74 12.09
C THR A 55 -8.17 21.79 13.27
N GLY A 56 -7.79 20.53 13.06
CA GLY A 56 -7.77 19.51 14.11
C GLY A 56 -9.16 19.24 14.72
N ALA A 57 -10.23 19.45 13.93
CA ALA A 57 -11.60 19.23 14.37
C ALA A 57 -11.97 17.75 14.54
N ILE A 58 -11.14 16.81 14.06
CA ILE A 58 -11.41 15.38 14.09
C ILE A 58 -10.54 14.73 15.16
N THR A 59 -11.18 13.96 16.03
CA THR A 59 -10.51 13.19 17.08
C THR A 59 -11.05 11.77 17.14
N PHE A 60 -10.30 10.86 17.73
CA PHE A 60 -10.82 9.56 18.12
C PHE A 60 -11.50 9.61 19.48
N VAL A 61 -12.62 8.91 19.60
CA VAL A 61 -13.28 8.66 20.87
C VAL A 61 -13.62 7.16 20.98
N GLU A 62 -13.54 6.64 22.20
CA GLU A 62 -14.06 5.30 22.52
C GLU A 62 -15.46 5.46 23.08
N ARG A 63 -16.42 4.92 22.36
CA ARG A 63 -17.83 4.92 22.77
C ARG A 63 -18.57 3.72 22.24
N GLU A 64 -19.75 3.51 22.76
CA GLU A 64 -20.65 2.52 22.20
C GLU A 64 -21.07 2.95 20.80
N ALA A 65 -20.80 2.09 19.82
CA ALA A 65 -21.11 2.29 18.41
C ALA A 65 -21.44 0.95 17.75
N ALA A 66 -22.20 1.02 16.66
CA ALA A 66 -22.47 -0.15 15.81
C ALA A 66 -21.15 -0.70 15.25
N ALA A 67 -21.06 -2.01 15.06
CA ALA A 67 -19.91 -2.63 14.40
C ALA A 67 -19.76 -2.10 12.97
N TYR A 68 -18.54 -2.05 12.48
CA TYR A 68 -18.27 -1.71 11.09
C TYR A 68 -18.94 -2.73 10.16
N ASP A 69 -19.65 -2.24 9.16
CA ASP A 69 -20.40 -3.04 8.19
C ASP A 69 -19.93 -2.70 6.77
N GLU A 70 -18.97 -3.48 6.29
CA GLU A 70 -18.40 -3.34 4.95
C GLU A 70 -19.47 -3.48 3.85
N GLN A 71 -20.44 -4.35 4.04
CA GLN A 71 -21.51 -4.58 3.07
C GLN A 71 -22.41 -3.35 2.95
N ALA A 72 -22.80 -2.75 4.07
CA ALA A 72 -23.60 -1.52 4.10
C ALA A 72 -22.84 -0.33 3.46
N VAL A 73 -21.53 -0.25 3.65
CA VAL A 73 -20.67 0.74 2.99
C VAL A 73 -20.66 0.54 1.47
N MET A 74 -20.49 -0.69 1.01
CA MET A 74 -20.51 -1.02 -0.42
C MET A 74 -21.86 -0.64 -1.08
N GLU A 75 -22.96 -0.97 -0.44
CA GLU A 75 -24.31 -0.63 -0.90
C GLU A 75 -24.52 0.90 -0.96
N ASN A 76 -23.99 1.63 0.02
CA ASN A 76 -24.07 3.10 0.02
C ASN A 76 -23.30 3.72 -1.15
N LYS A 77 -22.08 3.23 -1.39
CA LYS A 77 -21.25 3.65 -2.53
C LYS A 77 -21.97 3.37 -3.86
N GLN A 78 -22.58 2.19 -4.00
CA GLN A 78 -23.38 1.83 -5.19
C GLN A 78 -24.58 2.76 -5.41
N ARG A 79 -25.33 3.07 -4.34
CA ARG A 79 -26.49 3.98 -4.41
C ARG A 79 -26.12 5.42 -4.79
N LYS A 80 -24.97 5.93 -4.29
CA LYS A 80 -24.48 7.27 -4.66
C LYS A 80 -24.14 7.33 -6.16
N MET A 81 -23.41 6.34 -6.66
CA MET A 81 -22.99 6.29 -8.06
C MET A 81 -24.15 6.14 -9.04
N GLN A 82 -25.18 5.36 -8.69
CA GLN A 82 -26.41 5.26 -9.48
C GLN A 82 -27.14 6.62 -9.58
N LYS A 83 -27.07 7.45 -8.53
CA LYS A 83 -27.68 8.79 -8.54
C LYS A 83 -26.88 9.80 -9.38
N GLU A 84 -25.56 9.62 -9.48
CA GLU A 84 -24.65 10.50 -10.23
C GLU A 84 -24.44 10.06 -11.69
N GLY A 85 -25.11 8.98 -12.15
CA GLY A 85 -25.03 8.49 -13.53
C GLY A 85 -23.66 7.96 -13.93
N MET A 86 -22.79 7.69 -12.97
CA MET A 86 -21.47 7.11 -13.20
C MET A 86 -21.54 5.58 -13.15
N THR A 87 -21.03 4.94 -14.18
CA THR A 87 -20.73 3.50 -14.15
C THR A 87 -19.54 3.27 -13.22
N LEU A 88 -19.74 2.40 -12.24
CA LEU A 88 -18.76 2.02 -11.21
C LEU A 88 -17.39 1.63 -11.79
N PRO A 89 -16.30 2.25 -11.32
CA PRO A 89 -15.08 1.53 -11.13
C PRO A 89 -15.15 0.87 -9.74
N CYS A 90 -15.46 -0.42 -9.71
CA CYS A 90 -15.51 -1.20 -8.48
C CYS A 90 -14.12 -1.35 -7.89
N GLY A 91 -13.93 -0.91 -6.64
CA GLY A 91 -12.70 -1.16 -5.89
C GLY A 91 -11.73 0.04 -5.82
N CYS A 92 -10.81 -0.03 -4.83
CA CYS A 92 -9.68 0.89 -4.77
C CYS A 92 -8.82 0.76 -6.05
N PRO A 93 -8.03 1.79 -6.42
CA PRO A 93 -7.22 1.79 -7.65
C PRO A 93 -6.37 0.53 -7.85
N GLY A 94 -5.91 -0.11 -6.77
CA GLY A 94 -5.17 -1.36 -6.81
C GLY A 94 -5.98 -2.63 -7.07
N SER A 95 -7.33 -2.55 -7.03
CA SER A 95 -8.24 -3.68 -7.30
C SER A 95 -9.02 -3.50 -8.61
N GLN A 96 -8.86 -2.38 -9.31
CA GLN A 96 -9.57 -2.13 -10.57
C GLN A 96 -9.06 -3.08 -11.66
N SER A 97 -9.99 -3.82 -12.27
CA SER A 97 -9.69 -4.59 -13.47
C SER A 97 -9.43 -3.66 -14.64
N ARG A 98 -8.28 -3.81 -15.28
CA ARG A 98 -7.90 -3.06 -16.49
C ARG A 98 -7.43 -4.01 -17.57
N ASN A 99 -7.87 -3.77 -18.79
CA ASN A 99 -7.31 -4.45 -19.96
C ASN A 99 -6.07 -3.68 -20.42
N ILE A 100 -4.91 -4.31 -20.35
CA ILE A 100 -3.63 -3.71 -20.74
C ILE A 100 -3.43 -4.04 -22.23
N GLN A 101 -3.48 -3.03 -23.10
CA GLN A 101 -3.14 -3.15 -24.51
C GLN A 101 -1.67 -2.78 -24.70
N HIS A 102 -0.85 -3.77 -25.05
CA HIS A 102 0.50 -3.51 -25.50
C HIS A 102 0.46 -3.17 -27.00
N GLN A 103 1.09 -2.06 -27.39
CA GLN A 103 1.37 -1.82 -28.80
C GLN A 103 2.44 -2.83 -29.22
N ASP A 104 2.11 -3.67 -30.20
CA ASP A 104 3.07 -4.60 -30.77
C ASP A 104 4.25 -3.82 -31.33
N ALA A 105 5.36 -3.84 -30.62
CA ALA A 105 6.63 -3.41 -31.18
C ALA A 105 6.96 -4.38 -32.34
N PRO A 106 7.49 -3.89 -33.48
CA PRO A 106 7.86 -4.77 -34.58
C PRO A 106 8.78 -5.87 -34.03
N ALA A 107 8.40 -7.11 -34.29
CA ALA A 107 9.15 -8.29 -33.86
C ALA A 107 10.57 -8.22 -34.43
N VAL A 108 11.50 -7.75 -33.61
CA VAL A 108 12.91 -8.03 -33.84
C VAL A 108 13.08 -9.50 -33.49
N GLU A 109 13.40 -10.35 -34.45
CA GLU A 109 13.80 -11.74 -34.26
C GLU A 109 15.08 -11.80 -33.40
N THR A 110 14.94 -11.51 -32.12
CA THR A 110 15.92 -11.86 -31.12
C THR A 110 15.67 -13.30 -30.74
N ARG A 111 16.63 -14.19 -31.02
CA ARG A 111 16.68 -15.55 -30.47
C ARG A 111 16.22 -15.48 -29.03
N GLN A 112 15.13 -16.16 -28.71
CA GLN A 112 14.59 -16.28 -27.37
C GLN A 112 15.66 -16.94 -26.49
N ALA A 113 16.54 -16.14 -25.89
CA ALA A 113 17.38 -16.61 -24.81
C ALA A 113 16.41 -16.96 -23.67
N GLN A 114 16.35 -18.23 -23.31
CA GLN A 114 15.59 -18.69 -22.15
C GLN A 114 15.95 -17.79 -20.97
N GLN A 115 14.95 -17.06 -20.44
CA GLN A 115 15.17 -16.26 -19.26
C GLN A 115 15.42 -17.20 -18.08
N VAL A 116 16.64 -17.18 -17.57
CA VAL A 116 17.03 -18.00 -16.43
C VAL A 116 16.64 -17.28 -15.13
N SER A 117 16.10 -18.01 -14.17
CA SER A 117 15.82 -17.46 -12.84
C SER A 117 17.11 -16.89 -12.22
N ARG A 118 17.02 -15.70 -11.65
CA ARG A 118 18.11 -15.03 -10.93
C ARG A 118 17.94 -15.11 -9.42
N LEU A 119 16.92 -15.83 -8.96
CA LEU A 119 16.68 -16.04 -7.53
C LEU A 119 17.81 -16.88 -6.91
N SER A 120 18.36 -16.39 -5.81
CA SER A 120 19.50 -16.99 -5.13
C SER A 120 19.18 -17.54 -3.73
N GLN A 121 17.97 -17.34 -3.22
CA GLN A 121 17.56 -17.86 -1.91
C GLN A 121 16.09 -18.30 -1.91
N TRP A 122 15.73 -19.06 -0.89
CA TRP A 122 14.39 -19.48 -0.54
C TRP A 122 14.25 -19.55 1.00
N PRO A 123 13.10 -19.16 1.60
CA PRO A 123 11.90 -18.61 1.00
C PRO A 123 12.04 -17.13 0.58
N VAL A 124 11.07 -16.59 -0.19
CA VAL A 124 11.05 -15.20 -0.64
C VAL A 124 10.05 -14.33 0.14
N GLN A 125 8.97 -14.92 0.65
CA GLN A 125 7.93 -14.20 1.36
C GLN A 125 8.46 -13.62 2.69
N ILE A 126 8.25 -12.31 2.92
CA ILE A 126 8.67 -11.63 4.15
C ILE A 126 8.21 -12.39 5.39
N LYS A 127 6.98 -12.90 5.37
CA LYS A 127 6.40 -13.65 6.51
C LYS A 127 7.12 -14.97 6.81
N LEU A 128 7.69 -15.61 5.80
CA LEU A 128 8.27 -16.95 5.91
C LEU A 128 9.80 -16.94 6.10
N VAL A 129 10.48 -15.90 5.62
CA VAL A 129 11.95 -15.82 5.71
C VAL A 129 12.39 -15.76 7.17
N PRO A 130 13.45 -16.50 7.57
CA PRO A 130 14.01 -16.35 8.91
C PRO A 130 14.63 -14.97 9.11
N MET A 131 14.66 -14.45 10.33
CA MET A 131 15.25 -13.13 10.63
C MET A 131 16.77 -13.12 10.54
N ASN A 132 17.39 -14.27 10.70
CA ASN A 132 18.84 -14.44 10.63
C ASN A 132 19.15 -15.65 9.75
N ALA A 133 19.74 -15.42 8.58
CA ALA A 133 20.14 -16.46 7.65
C ALA A 133 21.46 -16.08 6.97
N PRO A 134 22.33 -17.05 6.65
CA PRO A 134 23.64 -16.79 6.06
C PRO A 134 23.62 -15.96 4.78
N TYR A 135 22.53 -16.03 4.00
CA TYR A 135 22.40 -15.28 2.75
C TYR A 135 22.16 -13.78 2.96
N PHE A 136 21.89 -13.34 4.20
CA PHE A 136 21.79 -11.89 4.50
C PHE A 136 23.15 -11.23 4.73
N ASP A 137 24.21 -12.02 4.97
CA ASP A 137 25.53 -11.46 5.21
C ASP A 137 26.08 -10.82 3.95
N GLY A 138 26.38 -9.51 4.04
CA GLY A 138 26.83 -8.71 2.92
C GLY A 138 25.78 -8.49 1.82
N ALA A 139 24.50 -8.73 2.09
CA ALA A 139 23.45 -8.73 1.08
C ALA A 139 23.05 -7.32 0.61
N ARG A 140 22.71 -7.21 -0.68
CA ARG A 140 21.81 -6.19 -1.19
C ARG A 140 20.39 -6.71 -1.08
N LEU A 141 19.55 -6.02 -0.34
CA LEU A 141 18.18 -6.46 -0.06
C LEU A 141 17.21 -5.85 -1.08
N LEU A 142 16.42 -6.69 -1.72
CA LEU A 142 15.27 -6.29 -2.53
C LEU A 142 14.00 -6.54 -1.74
N ILE A 143 13.18 -5.51 -1.52
CA ILE A 143 11.83 -5.60 -0.94
C ILE A 143 10.85 -5.29 -2.04
N ALA A 144 10.14 -6.28 -2.54
CA ALA A 144 9.27 -6.17 -3.71
C ALA A 144 7.80 -6.44 -3.37
N ALA A 145 6.90 -5.65 -3.94
CA ALA A 145 5.48 -5.95 -3.89
C ALA A 145 5.16 -7.16 -4.79
N ASP A 146 4.24 -8.02 -4.35
CA ASP A 146 3.86 -9.26 -5.04
C ASP A 146 3.58 -9.08 -6.54
N CYS A 147 2.94 -7.98 -6.92
CA CYS A 147 2.52 -7.73 -8.31
C CYS A 147 3.70 -7.32 -9.23
N THR A 148 4.82 -6.82 -8.69
CA THR A 148 5.87 -6.19 -9.51
C THR A 148 6.57 -7.15 -10.46
N ALA A 149 6.82 -8.38 -10.02
CA ALA A 149 7.47 -9.40 -10.84
C ALA A 149 6.60 -9.89 -12.01
N TYR A 150 5.29 -9.82 -11.86
CA TYR A 150 4.34 -10.16 -12.92
C TYR A 150 4.14 -9.03 -13.93
N THR A 151 4.30 -7.79 -13.47
CA THR A 151 4.02 -6.61 -14.27
C THR A 151 5.24 -6.16 -15.07
N TYR A 152 6.44 -6.20 -14.48
CA TYR A 152 7.67 -5.78 -15.14
C TYR A 152 8.42 -6.97 -15.75
N ALA A 153 8.41 -7.10 -17.09
CA ALA A 153 8.91 -8.27 -17.81
C ALA A 153 10.39 -8.62 -17.51
N ALA A 154 11.26 -7.63 -17.32
CA ALA A 154 12.69 -7.85 -17.06
C ALA A 154 13.03 -7.94 -15.55
N PHE A 155 12.07 -8.27 -14.68
CA PHE A 155 12.19 -8.22 -13.23
C PHE A 155 13.39 -9.02 -12.69
N HIS A 156 13.61 -10.23 -13.20
CA HIS A 156 14.74 -11.07 -12.78
C HIS A 156 16.10 -10.44 -13.07
N GLU A 157 16.30 -9.91 -14.27
CA GLU A 157 17.57 -9.30 -14.66
C GLU A 157 17.79 -7.94 -14.00
N ARG A 158 16.73 -7.14 -13.83
CA ARG A 158 16.84 -5.77 -13.33
C ARG A 158 16.92 -5.70 -11.82
N PHE A 159 16.14 -6.52 -11.10
CA PHE A 159 15.95 -6.39 -9.67
C PHE A 159 16.41 -7.60 -8.87
N ILE A 160 16.10 -8.83 -9.29
CA ILE A 160 16.46 -10.03 -8.51
C ILE A 160 17.95 -10.33 -8.57
N LYS A 161 18.57 -10.14 -9.72
CA LYS A 161 19.99 -10.45 -9.94
C LYS A 161 20.90 -9.71 -8.95
N GLY A 162 21.60 -10.50 -8.15
CA GLY A 162 22.55 -9.97 -7.14
C GLY A 162 21.87 -9.36 -5.91
N HIS A 163 20.58 -9.62 -5.68
CA HIS A 163 19.87 -9.25 -4.49
C HIS A 163 19.30 -10.45 -3.75
N ILE A 164 19.17 -10.33 -2.44
CA ILE A 164 18.33 -11.19 -1.62
C ILE A 164 16.92 -10.62 -1.65
N THR A 165 15.97 -11.41 -2.11
CA THR A 165 14.63 -10.93 -2.48
C THR A 165 13.60 -11.27 -1.42
N LEU A 166 12.92 -10.25 -0.91
CA LEU A 166 11.79 -10.35 0.00
C LEU A 166 10.54 -9.82 -0.69
N VAL A 167 9.45 -10.58 -0.60
CA VAL A 167 8.20 -10.29 -1.32
C VAL A 167 7.04 -10.22 -0.33
N GLY A 168 6.10 -9.31 -0.57
CA GLY A 168 4.88 -9.21 0.24
C GLY A 168 3.86 -8.22 -0.31
N CYS A 169 2.62 -8.36 0.15
CA CYS A 169 1.52 -7.47 -0.18
C CYS A 169 0.90 -6.87 1.09
N PRO A 170 1.10 -5.58 1.38
CA PRO A 170 0.57 -4.96 2.58
C PRO A 170 -0.98 -4.91 2.63
N LYS A 171 -1.63 -5.09 1.47
CA LYS A 171 -3.09 -5.15 1.40
C LYS A 171 -3.65 -6.54 1.73
N LEU A 172 -2.95 -7.61 1.33
CA LEU A 172 -3.41 -8.99 1.51
C LEU A 172 -2.91 -9.59 2.82
N ASP A 173 -1.72 -9.19 3.25
CA ASP A 173 -1.13 -9.68 4.48
C ASP A 173 -1.54 -8.80 5.67
N SER A 174 -2.24 -9.38 6.63
CA SER A 174 -2.67 -8.70 7.86
C SER A 174 -1.53 -8.59 8.89
N VAL A 175 -0.36 -8.06 8.48
CA VAL A 175 0.83 -7.93 9.34
C VAL A 175 1.56 -6.61 9.10
N ASP A 176 2.20 -6.07 10.13
CA ASP A 176 3.17 -4.97 9.98
C ASP A 176 4.55 -5.55 9.63
N TYR A 177 4.96 -5.37 8.39
CA TYR A 177 6.28 -5.80 7.93
C TYR A 177 7.43 -5.05 8.60
N ALA A 178 7.18 -3.85 9.16
CA ALA A 178 8.22 -3.00 9.70
C ALA A 178 8.99 -3.69 10.84
N GLU A 179 8.31 -4.41 11.72
CA GLU A 179 8.93 -5.13 12.83
C GLU A 179 9.94 -6.17 12.32
N LYS A 180 9.47 -7.05 11.45
CA LYS A 180 10.33 -8.13 10.92
C LYS A 180 11.47 -7.62 10.05
N LEU A 181 11.21 -6.63 9.20
CA LEU A 181 12.23 -5.99 8.38
C LEU A 181 13.27 -5.26 9.25
N THR A 182 12.84 -4.65 10.36
CA THR A 182 13.75 -4.04 11.34
C THR A 182 14.72 -5.07 11.90
N GLU A 183 14.22 -6.22 12.31
CA GLU A 183 15.07 -7.29 12.88
C GLU A 183 16.02 -7.87 11.82
N ILE A 184 15.57 -8.09 10.60
CA ILE A 184 16.43 -8.55 9.50
C ILE A 184 17.56 -7.53 9.26
N ILE A 185 17.23 -6.25 9.16
CA ILE A 185 18.22 -5.20 8.89
C ILE A 185 19.17 -5.02 10.07
N ARG A 186 18.67 -5.05 11.30
CA ARG A 186 19.46 -4.87 12.51
C ARG A 186 20.45 -6.01 12.74
N SER A 187 20.01 -7.25 12.56
CA SER A 187 20.76 -8.44 12.91
C SER A 187 21.73 -8.92 11.85
N ASN A 188 21.67 -8.37 10.62
CA ASN A 188 22.50 -8.86 9.50
C ASN A 188 23.29 -7.70 8.83
N ASP A 189 24.39 -8.03 8.15
CA ASP A 189 25.19 -7.05 7.39
C ASP A 189 24.52 -6.75 6.03
N ILE A 190 23.57 -5.81 6.02
CA ILE A 190 22.87 -5.38 4.80
C ILE A 190 23.59 -4.18 4.17
N LYS A 191 24.02 -4.32 2.92
CA LYS A 191 24.75 -3.27 2.17
C LYS A 191 23.85 -2.20 1.56
N SER A 192 22.68 -2.59 1.09
CA SER A 192 21.71 -1.66 0.49
C SER A 192 20.31 -2.22 0.51
N VAL A 193 19.30 -1.35 0.42
CA VAL A 193 17.90 -1.74 0.33
C VAL A 193 17.29 -1.11 -0.92
N THR A 194 16.68 -1.94 -1.77
CA THR A 194 15.87 -1.49 -2.91
C THR A 194 14.42 -1.90 -2.67
N VAL A 195 13.53 -0.95 -2.65
CA VAL A 195 12.08 -1.19 -2.58
C VAL A 195 11.50 -1.08 -3.97
N VAL A 196 10.80 -2.12 -4.43
CA VAL A 196 10.08 -2.08 -5.72
C VAL A 196 8.60 -2.23 -5.46
N ARG A 197 7.83 -1.23 -5.84
CA ARG A 197 6.38 -1.18 -5.60
C ARG A 197 5.62 -0.85 -6.86
N MET A 198 4.31 -1.13 -6.87
CA MET A 198 3.41 -0.65 -7.90
C MET A 198 3.02 0.82 -7.64
N GLU A 199 2.61 1.52 -8.68
CA GLU A 199 2.08 2.91 -8.59
C GLU A 199 0.79 3.01 -7.78
N VAL A 200 0.10 1.90 -7.53
CA VAL A 200 -1.18 1.87 -6.82
C VAL A 200 -1.01 2.19 -5.34
N PRO A 201 -1.97 2.90 -4.72
CA PRO A 201 -1.86 3.38 -3.34
C PRO A 201 -1.61 2.29 -2.30
N CYS A 202 -2.19 1.08 -2.48
CA CYS A 202 -2.02 -0.02 -1.54
C CYS A 202 -0.55 -0.47 -1.38
N CYS A 203 0.31 -0.23 -2.36
CA CYS A 203 1.74 -0.55 -2.26
C CYS A 203 2.55 0.47 -1.44
N GLY A 204 1.99 1.62 -1.12
CA GLY A 204 2.64 2.61 -0.24
C GLY A 204 2.95 2.06 1.16
N GLY A 205 2.15 1.12 1.64
CA GLY A 205 2.39 0.43 2.92
C GLY A 205 3.71 -0.34 2.97
N LEU A 206 4.16 -0.93 1.86
CA LEU A 206 5.44 -1.63 1.78
C LEU A 206 6.62 -0.66 1.87
N GLU A 207 6.55 0.46 1.18
CA GLU A 207 7.54 1.54 1.26
C GLU A 207 7.63 2.10 2.68
N LEU A 208 6.47 2.38 3.30
CA LEU A 208 6.42 2.89 4.67
C LEU A 208 7.03 1.89 5.67
N ALA A 209 6.75 0.60 5.52
CA ALA A 209 7.33 -0.44 6.36
C ALA A 209 8.86 -0.51 6.22
N ALA A 210 9.37 -0.42 4.99
CA ALA A 210 10.81 -0.39 4.73
C ALA A 210 11.48 0.87 5.34
N LYS A 211 10.87 2.05 5.19
CA LYS A 211 11.34 3.30 5.82
C LYS A 211 11.42 3.19 7.33
N LYS A 212 10.35 2.71 7.97
CA LYS A 212 10.32 2.48 9.42
C LYS A 212 11.41 1.50 9.84
N ALA A 213 11.58 0.41 9.11
CA ALA A 213 12.59 -0.60 9.41
C ALA A 213 14.01 -0.03 9.34
N LEU A 214 14.33 0.74 8.31
CA LEU A 214 15.63 1.42 8.20
C LEU A 214 15.88 2.37 9.37
N GLN A 215 14.90 3.21 9.73
CA GLN A 215 15.00 4.13 10.85
C GLN A 215 15.19 3.42 12.19
N GLN A 216 14.40 2.35 12.43
CA GLN A 216 14.42 1.62 13.70
C GLN A 216 15.60 0.65 13.83
N SER A 217 16.24 0.28 12.72
CA SER A 217 17.43 -0.59 12.74
C SER A 217 18.64 0.08 13.39
N GLY A 218 18.69 1.42 13.41
CA GLY A 218 19.82 2.20 13.90
C GLY A 218 21.03 2.17 12.94
N LYS A 219 20.91 1.60 11.74
CA LYS A 219 21.97 1.52 10.73
C LYS A 219 21.78 2.55 9.64
N PHE A 220 22.87 3.13 9.17
CA PHE A 220 22.86 3.99 8.00
C PHE A 220 23.13 3.16 6.74
N ILE A 221 22.07 2.82 6.01
CA ILE A 221 22.11 1.94 4.84
C ILE A 221 21.55 2.72 3.63
N PRO A 222 22.28 2.79 2.50
CA PRO A 222 21.76 3.39 1.29
C PRO A 222 20.52 2.63 0.79
N TRP A 223 19.49 3.37 0.41
CA TRP A 223 18.25 2.78 -0.05
C TRP A 223 17.61 3.60 -1.16
N GLN A 224 16.76 2.95 -1.95
CA GLN A 224 16.00 3.57 -3.04
C GLN A 224 14.62 2.93 -3.18
N VAL A 225 13.70 3.68 -3.77
CA VAL A 225 12.37 3.19 -4.17
C VAL A 225 12.27 3.24 -5.69
N VAL A 226 11.74 2.19 -6.28
CA VAL A 226 11.41 2.12 -7.69
C VAL A 226 9.94 1.81 -7.83
N THR A 227 9.23 2.62 -8.61
CA THR A 227 7.81 2.45 -8.85
C THR A 227 7.57 1.85 -10.24
N VAL A 228 6.75 0.80 -10.29
CA VAL A 228 6.32 0.12 -11.52
C VAL A 228 4.88 0.52 -11.80
N THR A 229 4.60 0.94 -13.02
CA THR A 229 3.23 1.23 -13.48
C THR A 229 2.47 -0.06 -13.79
N VAL A 230 1.13 0.00 -13.84
CA VAL A 230 0.32 -1.19 -14.12
C VAL A 230 0.51 -1.74 -15.54
N ASP A 231 1.04 -0.94 -16.45
CA ASP A 231 1.41 -1.35 -17.82
C ASP A 231 2.88 -1.82 -17.96
N GLY A 232 3.59 -1.96 -16.84
CA GLY A 232 4.93 -2.57 -16.79
C GLY A 232 6.08 -1.64 -17.10
N ARG A 233 5.90 -0.32 -16.99
CA ARG A 233 7.00 0.66 -17.13
C ARG A 233 7.54 1.05 -15.76
N LEU A 234 8.79 1.52 -15.72
CA LEU A 234 9.34 2.15 -14.53
C LEU A 234 9.01 3.64 -14.56
N VAL A 235 8.59 4.17 -13.42
CA VAL A 235 8.46 5.62 -13.24
C VAL A 235 9.85 6.17 -13.05
N GLU A 236 10.28 7.04 -13.95
CA GLU A 236 11.51 7.83 -13.81
C GLU A 236 11.20 8.97 -12.83
N GLU A 237 11.96 9.08 -11.74
CA GLU A 237 11.93 10.22 -10.82
C GLU A 237 12.85 11.33 -11.29
#